data_30587472728c52c012189f29ee0b50f9
#
_entry.id   30587472728c52c012189f29ee0b50f9
#
_cell.length_a   1.000
_cell.length_b   1.000
_cell.length_c   1.000
_cell.angle_alpha   90.00
_cell.angle_beta   90.00
_cell.angle_gamma   90.00
#
_symmetry.space_group_name_H-M   'P 1'
#
loop_
_entity.id
_entity.type
_entity.pdbx_description
1 polymer ?
#
loop_
_entity_poly.entity_id
_entity_poly.type
_entity_poly.pdbx_seq_one_letter_code
_entity_poly.pdbx_strand_id
1 'polypeptide(L)'
;CGQIVTAAKAEHTYGEWKSNGDGTHTRKCTIQGCTAEETKDCEGGEATCTKKAVCTYCNSEYGALNPSNHSGSVEWVQTEGTHQKKYECCGAEYEAVESHKWENGHCSVCGYGCEHTGGEATCTEKAVCAICKLPYGKVDANNHTGTEEYIKTSTTHEKKYTCCGKVTLVKENHKWKDGVCEICDYKCVHTGGEANCTSGAICENCGMEYTDKEPSKHT
;
A
#
# COMPACT_ATOMS: atom_id res chain seq x y z
N CYS A 1 43.21 -48.40 -77.75
CA CYS A 1 41.90 -48.00 -77.19
C CYS A 1 41.98 -48.11 -75.66
N GLY A 2 42.20 -46.97 -74.97
CA GLY A 2 42.18 -46.93 -73.52
C GLY A 2 40.76 -46.73 -73.07
N GLN A 3 40.17 -47.73 -72.45
CA GLN A 3 38.92 -47.55 -71.67
C GLN A 3 39.26 -46.85 -70.38
N ILE A 4 38.75 -45.64 -70.20
CA ILE A 4 38.72 -44.99 -68.90
C ILE A 4 37.62 -45.67 -68.13
N VAL A 5 38.00 -46.56 -67.20
CA VAL A 5 37.08 -47.12 -66.20
C VAL A 5 36.88 -46.04 -65.16
N THR A 6 35.78 -45.32 -65.23
CA THR A 6 35.34 -44.48 -64.13
C THR A 6 35.00 -45.41 -62.94
N ALA A 7 35.81 -45.37 -61.89
CA ALA A 7 35.55 -46.10 -60.71
C ALA A 7 34.19 -45.66 -60.19
N ALA A 8 33.26 -46.61 -59.99
CA ALA A 8 31.97 -46.34 -59.41
C ALA A 8 32.22 -45.73 -58.01
N LYS A 9 31.62 -44.57 -57.80
CA LYS A 9 31.66 -43.89 -56.46
C LYS A 9 31.09 -44.86 -55.46
N ALA A 10 31.96 -45.35 -54.56
CA ALA A 10 31.52 -46.24 -53.51
C ALA A 10 30.41 -45.61 -52.68
N GLU A 11 29.24 -46.20 -52.70
CA GLU A 11 28.13 -45.73 -51.84
C GLU A 11 28.46 -46.04 -50.40
N HIS A 12 28.53 -44.99 -49.56
CA HIS A 12 28.73 -45.12 -48.10
C HIS A 12 27.40 -45.29 -47.43
N THR A 13 27.31 -46.23 -46.49
CA THR A 13 26.18 -46.37 -45.57
C THR A 13 26.60 -45.73 -44.27
N TYR A 14 25.97 -44.62 -43.93
CA TYR A 14 26.29 -43.88 -42.70
C TYR A 14 25.40 -44.27 -41.54
N GLY A 15 25.96 -44.27 -40.33
CA GLY A 15 25.25 -44.45 -39.08
C GLY A 15 24.55 -43.18 -38.60
N GLU A 16 24.17 -43.15 -37.35
CA GLU A 16 23.53 -42.02 -36.72
C GLU A 16 24.47 -40.83 -36.53
N TRP A 17 23.92 -39.63 -36.56
CA TRP A 17 24.62 -38.40 -36.24
C TRP A 17 24.98 -38.31 -34.77
N LYS A 18 26.20 -37.99 -34.44
CA LYS A 18 26.68 -37.74 -33.08
C LYS A 18 27.21 -36.34 -32.93
N SER A 19 26.78 -35.65 -31.88
CA SER A 19 27.25 -34.31 -31.56
C SER A 19 28.76 -34.30 -31.29
N ASN A 20 29.45 -33.28 -31.79
CA ASN A 20 30.86 -33.03 -31.47
C ASN A 20 31.02 -32.07 -30.27
N GLY A 21 29.92 -31.45 -29.79
CA GLY A 21 29.91 -30.50 -28.65
C GLY A 21 30.31 -29.07 -29.04
N ASP A 22 30.67 -28.81 -30.27
CA ASP A 22 31.12 -27.51 -30.79
C ASP A 22 30.12 -26.84 -31.74
N GLY A 23 28.89 -27.34 -31.78
CA GLY A 23 27.86 -26.88 -32.74
C GLY A 23 27.84 -27.65 -34.05
N THR A 24 28.66 -28.69 -34.15
CA THR A 24 28.67 -29.61 -35.30
C THR A 24 28.26 -31.03 -34.88
N HIS A 25 27.94 -31.86 -35.87
CA HIS A 25 27.68 -33.27 -35.67
C HIS A 25 28.36 -34.09 -36.78
N THR A 26 28.82 -35.30 -36.43
CA THR A 26 29.53 -36.21 -37.33
C THR A 26 28.82 -37.55 -37.37
N ARG A 27 28.77 -38.17 -38.57
CA ARG A 27 28.39 -39.56 -38.74
C ARG A 27 29.48 -40.34 -39.47
N LYS A 28 29.63 -41.59 -39.14
CA LYS A 28 30.68 -42.48 -39.70
C LYS A 28 30.07 -43.55 -40.59
N CYS A 29 30.81 -43.93 -41.62
CA CYS A 29 30.43 -45.07 -42.43
C CYS A 29 30.39 -46.34 -41.58
N THR A 30 29.33 -47.15 -41.75
CA THR A 30 29.14 -48.44 -41.02
C THR A 30 29.72 -49.66 -41.74
N ILE A 31 30.22 -49.46 -42.95
CA ILE A 31 30.84 -50.54 -43.75
C ILE A 31 32.20 -50.90 -43.14
N GLN A 32 32.43 -52.18 -42.91
CA GLN A 32 33.67 -52.67 -42.31
C GLN A 32 34.90 -52.25 -43.09
N GLY A 33 35.87 -51.60 -42.46
CA GLY A 33 37.09 -51.09 -43.05
C GLY A 33 36.98 -49.75 -43.78
N CYS A 34 35.79 -49.13 -43.79
CA CYS A 34 35.56 -47.79 -44.29
C CYS A 34 35.82 -46.74 -43.20
N THR A 35 36.65 -45.74 -43.53
CA THR A 35 36.98 -44.60 -42.61
C THR A 35 36.28 -43.33 -42.97
N ALA A 36 35.31 -43.36 -43.89
CA ALA A 36 34.62 -42.17 -44.33
C ALA A 36 33.73 -41.58 -43.21
N GLU A 37 33.85 -40.31 -42.99
CA GLU A 37 33.08 -39.52 -42.03
C GLU A 37 32.44 -38.33 -42.75
N GLU A 38 31.27 -37.91 -42.26
CA GLU A 38 30.59 -36.71 -42.74
C GLU A 38 30.32 -35.82 -41.55
N THR A 39 30.78 -34.57 -41.57
CA THR A 39 30.56 -33.57 -40.56
C THR A 39 29.73 -32.43 -41.10
N LYS A 40 28.73 -31.96 -40.35
CA LYS A 40 27.89 -30.82 -40.70
C LYS A 40 27.63 -29.96 -39.46
N ASP A 41 27.27 -28.72 -39.69
CA ASP A 41 26.79 -27.85 -38.65
C ASP A 41 25.43 -28.33 -38.10
N CYS A 42 25.22 -28.14 -36.81
CA CYS A 42 23.93 -28.41 -36.20
C CYS A 42 22.88 -27.42 -36.73
N GLU A 43 21.71 -27.92 -37.08
CA GLU A 43 20.61 -27.13 -37.59
C GLU A 43 19.25 -27.59 -37.03
N GLY A 44 18.25 -26.71 -37.18
CA GLY A 44 16.87 -26.93 -36.67
C GLY A 44 16.69 -26.60 -35.20
N GLY A 45 15.46 -26.72 -34.74
CA GLY A 45 15.07 -26.25 -33.42
C GLY A 45 15.14 -24.71 -33.28
N GLU A 46 14.64 -24.20 -32.22
CA GLU A 46 14.67 -22.77 -31.89
C GLU A 46 15.22 -22.55 -30.49
N ALA A 47 16.19 -21.65 -30.35
CA ALA A 47 16.66 -21.22 -29.07
C ALA A 47 15.66 -20.25 -28.43
N THR A 48 15.46 -20.38 -27.13
CA THR A 48 14.67 -19.44 -26.31
C THR A 48 15.58 -18.64 -25.38
N CYS A 49 15.01 -17.75 -24.60
CA CYS A 49 15.75 -16.98 -23.61
C CYS A 49 16.36 -17.85 -22.48
N THR A 50 15.89 -19.09 -22.32
CA THR A 50 16.34 -20.02 -21.26
C THR A 50 16.87 -21.36 -21.77
N LYS A 51 16.63 -21.69 -23.03
CA LYS A 51 17.06 -22.98 -23.64
C LYS A 51 17.73 -22.74 -24.99
N LYS A 52 18.81 -23.47 -25.23
CA LYS A 52 19.48 -23.50 -26.54
C LYS A 52 18.63 -24.25 -27.59
N ALA A 53 18.90 -24.01 -28.85
CA ALA A 53 18.32 -24.81 -29.92
C ALA A 53 18.78 -26.27 -29.81
N VAL A 54 17.89 -27.20 -30.19
CA VAL A 54 18.19 -28.63 -30.24
C VAL A 54 18.31 -29.06 -31.69
N CYS A 55 19.46 -29.62 -32.04
CA CYS A 55 19.73 -30.09 -33.40
C CYS A 55 18.77 -31.23 -33.77
N THR A 56 18.12 -31.11 -34.95
CA THR A 56 17.15 -32.11 -35.43
C THR A 56 17.79 -33.45 -35.83
N TYR A 57 19.11 -33.49 -36.04
CA TYR A 57 19.82 -34.70 -36.47
C TYR A 57 20.46 -35.44 -35.31
N CYS A 58 21.11 -34.75 -34.38
CA CYS A 58 21.83 -35.39 -33.27
C CYS A 58 21.17 -35.22 -31.93
N ASN A 59 20.03 -34.51 -31.82
CA ASN A 59 19.29 -34.22 -30.64
C ASN A 59 20.08 -33.54 -29.49
N SER A 60 21.19 -32.87 -29.84
CA SER A 60 22.02 -32.16 -28.85
C SER A 60 21.75 -30.67 -28.91
N GLU A 61 21.85 -30.01 -27.75
CA GLU A 61 21.78 -28.55 -27.67
C GLU A 61 22.99 -27.91 -28.37
N TYR A 62 22.74 -26.81 -29.09
CA TYR A 62 23.79 -26.06 -29.79
C TYR A 62 23.50 -24.57 -29.86
N GLY A 63 24.51 -23.78 -30.22
CA GLY A 63 24.40 -22.34 -30.36
C GLY A 63 24.23 -21.59 -29.03
N ALA A 64 23.81 -20.33 -29.12
CA ALA A 64 23.54 -19.46 -28.00
C ALA A 64 22.02 -19.42 -27.63
N LEU A 65 21.69 -18.95 -26.42
CA LEU A 65 20.33 -18.59 -26.08
C LEU A 65 19.85 -17.41 -26.95
N ASN A 66 18.57 -17.37 -27.23
CA ASN A 66 17.95 -16.21 -27.88
C ASN A 66 17.20 -15.36 -26.81
N PRO A 67 17.82 -14.28 -26.33
CA PRO A 67 17.25 -13.47 -25.25
C PRO A 67 15.92 -12.76 -25.63
N SER A 68 15.60 -12.71 -26.92
CA SER A 68 14.35 -12.10 -27.42
C SER A 68 13.23 -13.12 -27.65
N ASN A 69 13.54 -14.41 -27.62
CA ASN A 69 12.53 -15.46 -27.82
C ASN A 69 12.03 -15.97 -26.45
N HIS A 70 11.06 -15.27 -25.92
CA HIS A 70 10.45 -15.62 -24.66
C HIS A 70 9.33 -16.64 -24.85
N SER A 71 9.36 -17.72 -24.06
CA SER A 71 8.30 -18.73 -24.00
C SER A 71 7.50 -18.58 -22.72
N GLY A 72 6.19 -18.58 -22.83
CA GLY A 72 5.28 -18.43 -21.69
C GLY A 72 4.58 -17.07 -21.62
N SER A 73 3.87 -16.86 -20.54
CA SER A 73 3.10 -15.65 -20.26
C SER A 73 3.96 -14.57 -19.60
N VAL A 74 3.36 -13.40 -19.44
CA VAL A 74 3.89 -12.33 -18.60
C VAL A 74 3.10 -12.30 -17.30
N GLU A 75 3.78 -12.01 -16.21
CA GLU A 75 3.19 -11.89 -14.88
C GLU A 75 3.39 -10.50 -14.30
N TRP A 76 2.49 -10.09 -13.42
CA TRP A 76 2.63 -8.90 -12.62
C TRP A 76 3.58 -9.15 -11.46
N VAL A 77 4.64 -8.35 -11.36
CA VAL A 77 5.47 -8.21 -10.16
C VAL A 77 5.06 -6.92 -9.48
N GLN A 78 4.52 -7.04 -8.28
CA GLN A 78 3.89 -5.96 -7.52
C GLN A 78 4.63 -5.75 -6.20
N THR A 79 4.80 -4.50 -5.83
CA THR A 79 5.29 -4.07 -4.52
C THR A 79 4.26 -3.13 -3.90
N GLU A 80 4.49 -2.60 -2.71
CA GLU A 80 3.60 -1.63 -2.07
C GLU A 80 3.43 -0.33 -2.89
N GLY A 81 4.46 0.11 -3.60
CA GLY A 81 4.47 1.38 -4.34
C GLY A 81 4.40 1.27 -5.85
N THR A 82 4.81 0.13 -6.40
CA THR A 82 5.04 -0.02 -7.84
C THR A 82 4.59 -1.36 -8.39
N HIS A 83 4.40 -1.41 -9.70
CA HIS A 83 4.17 -2.63 -10.45
C HIS A 83 4.94 -2.63 -11.77
N GLN A 84 5.22 -3.82 -12.28
CA GLN A 84 5.75 -4.06 -13.62
C GLN A 84 5.31 -5.43 -14.11
N LYS A 85 5.38 -5.65 -15.42
CA LYS A 85 5.24 -6.98 -15.99
C LYS A 85 6.61 -7.56 -16.33
N LYS A 86 6.78 -8.85 -16.07
CA LYS A 86 7.97 -9.64 -16.42
C LYS A 86 7.58 -10.91 -17.15
N TYR A 87 8.51 -11.40 -17.99
CA TYR A 87 8.35 -12.71 -18.59
C TYR A 87 8.55 -13.81 -17.55
N GLU A 88 7.57 -14.70 -17.38
CA GLU A 88 7.66 -15.84 -16.45
C GLU A 88 8.85 -16.75 -16.70
N CYS A 89 9.22 -16.95 -17.98
CA CYS A 89 10.29 -17.88 -18.36
C CYS A 89 11.68 -17.49 -17.86
N CYS A 90 11.97 -16.19 -17.71
CA CYS A 90 13.32 -15.71 -17.39
C CYS A 90 13.35 -14.51 -16.42
N GLY A 91 12.19 -13.95 -16.06
CA GLY A 91 12.11 -12.76 -15.22
C GLY A 91 12.55 -11.44 -15.90
N ALA A 92 12.83 -11.47 -17.23
CA ALA A 92 13.17 -10.26 -17.97
C ALA A 92 11.99 -9.28 -17.97
N GLU A 93 12.29 -7.99 -18.04
CA GLU A 93 11.28 -6.94 -18.07
C GLU A 93 10.49 -6.99 -19.38
N TYR A 94 9.15 -6.99 -19.24
CA TYR A 94 8.22 -6.84 -20.35
C TYR A 94 7.75 -5.38 -20.48
N GLU A 95 7.47 -4.74 -19.35
CA GLU A 95 7.11 -3.32 -19.23
C GLU A 95 7.97 -2.67 -18.15
N ALA A 96 8.20 -1.37 -18.27
CA ALA A 96 8.91 -0.59 -17.26
C ALA A 96 8.17 -0.59 -15.90
N VAL A 97 8.91 -0.34 -14.83
CA VAL A 97 8.35 -0.15 -13.50
C VAL A 97 7.52 1.12 -13.47
N GLU A 98 6.27 1.02 -13.04
CA GLU A 98 5.36 2.15 -12.87
C GLU A 98 4.82 2.21 -11.44
N SER A 99 4.47 3.42 -10.98
CA SER A 99 3.75 3.61 -9.73
C SER A 99 2.28 3.19 -9.87
N HIS A 100 1.68 2.71 -8.75
CA HIS A 100 0.26 2.35 -8.75
C HIS A 100 -0.65 3.56 -9.04
N LYS A 101 -1.69 3.33 -9.82
CA LYS A 101 -2.80 4.27 -10.05
C LYS A 101 -3.96 3.84 -9.16
N TRP A 102 -4.08 4.48 -7.99
CA TRP A 102 -5.03 4.08 -6.96
C TRP A 102 -6.46 4.51 -7.27
N GLU A 103 -7.39 3.55 -7.28
CA GLU A 103 -8.83 3.76 -7.36
C GLU A 103 -9.52 2.87 -6.32
N ASN A 104 -10.26 3.48 -5.40
CA ASN A 104 -10.97 2.76 -4.34
C ASN A 104 -10.11 1.77 -3.53
N GLY A 105 -8.83 2.10 -3.29
CA GLY A 105 -7.89 1.27 -2.53
C GLY A 105 -7.22 0.15 -3.33
N HIS A 106 -7.45 0.07 -4.64
CA HIS A 106 -6.80 -0.88 -5.55
C HIS A 106 -6.14 -0.14 -6.69
N CYS A 107 -5.07 -0.72 -7.23
CA CYS A 107 -4.48 -0.20 -8.48
C CYS A 107 -5.37 -0.56 -9.66
N SER A 108 -5.81 0.45 -10.45
CA SER A 108 -6.66 0.25 -11.62
C SER A 108 -5.96 -0.48 -12.78
N VAL A 109 -4.63 -0.62 -12.74
CA VAL A 109 -3.82 -1.28 -13.78
C VAL A 109 -3.55 -2.74 -13.45
N CYS A 110 -3.08 -3.04 -12.25
CA CYS A 110 -2.63 -4.39 -11.87
C CYS A 110 -3.51 -5.06 -10.80
N GLY A 111 -4.52 -4.36 -10.27
CA GLY A 111 -5.42 -4.89 -9.24
C GLY A 111 -4.83 -5.01 -7.83
N TYR A 112 -3.57 -4.60 -7.61
CA TYR A 112 -2.94 -4.67 -6.28
C TYR A 112 -3.75 -3.88 -5.26
N GLY A 113 -4.05 -4.50 -4.10
CA GLY A 113 -4.76 -3.86 -2.98
C GLY A 113 -3.81 -3.09 -2.08
N CYS A 114 -4.17 -1.87 -1.70
CA CYS A 114 -3.40 -1.08 -0.75
C CYS A 114 -3.57 -1.65 0.67
N GLU A 115 -2.48 -1.93 1.36
CA GLU A 115 -2.49 -2.40 2.76
C GLU A 115 -2.68 -1.26 3.78
N HIS A 116 -2.91 -0.05 3.32
CA HIS A 116 -3.16 1.13 4.12
C HIS A 116 -2.17 1.35 5.27
N THR A 117 -1.23 2.25 5.06
CA THR A 117 -0.21 2.64 6.05
C THR A 117 -0.15 4.16 6.24
N GLY A 118 0.38 4.57 7.39
CA GLY A 118 0.59 5.98 7.73
C GLY A 118 -0.70 6.73 8.06
N GLY A 119 -0.56 8.01 8.34
CA GLY A 119 -1.64 8.86 8.87
C GLY A 119 -1.95 8.56 10.33
N GLU A 120 -2.69 9.46 10.94
CA GLU A 120 -3.16 9.33 12.33
C GLU A 120 -4.66 9.52 12.39
N ALA A 121 -5.36 8.64 13.11
CA ALA A 121 -6.77 8.80 13.39
C ALA A 121 -6.96 9.80 14.53
N THR A 122 -8.04 10.58 14.46
CA THR A 122 -8.49 11.45 15.55
C THR A 122 -9.76 10.91 16.19
N CYS A 123 -10.26 11.60 17.20
CA CYS A 123 -11.53 11.23 17.83
C CYS A 123 -12.76 11.37 16.92
N THR A 124 -12.63 12.08 15.80
CA THR A 124 -13.72 12.33 14.84
C THR A 124 -13.42 11.80 13.44
N GLU A 125 -12.16 11.60 13.09
CA GLU A 125 -11.74 11.21 11.75
C GLU A 125 -10.84 9.98 11.77
N LYS A 126 -10.99 9.12 10.77
CA LYS A 126 -10.11 7.97 10.56
C LYS A 126 -8.75 8.41 10.04
N ALA A 127 -7.72 7.58 10.23
CA ALA A 127 -6.44 7.77 9.58
C ALA A 127 -6.60 7.78 8.04
N VAL A 128 -5.83 8.64 7.38
CA VAL A 128 -5.78 8.70 5.91
C VAL A 128 -4.50 8.03 5.43
N CYS A 129 -4.62 7.01 4.60
CA CYS A 129 -3.48 6.27 4.07
C CYS A 129 -2.51 7.19 3.34
N ALA A 130 -1.22 7.10 3.66
CA ALA A 130 -0.18 7.89 3.02
C ALA A 130 0.01 7.56 1.53
N ILE A 131 -0.37 6.35 1.11
CA ILE A 131 -0.19 5.82 -0.24
C ILE A 131 -1.43 6.10 -1.10
N CYS A 132 -2.57 5.48 -0.81
CA CYS A 132 -3.79 5.57 -1.63
C CYS A 132 -4.72 6.75 -1.27
N LYS A 133 -4.40 7.51 -0.21
CA LYS A 133 -5.14 8.69 0.28
C LYS A 133 -6.57 8.40 0.74
N LEU A 134 -6.95 7.16 0.94
CA LEU A 134 -8.26 6.79 1.48
C LEU A 134 -8.26 6.73 3.01
N PRO A 135 -9.37 7.10 3.66
CA PRO A 135 -9.54 6.90 5.09
C PRO A 135 -9.67 5.41 5.42
N TYR A 136 -8.96 4.96 6.46
CA TYR A 136 -8.96 3.56 6.87
C TYR A 136 -8.95 3.39 8.39
N GLY A 137 -9.18 2.17 8.86
CA GLY A 137 -9.19 1.84 10.28
C GLY A 137 -10.38 2.41 11.03
N LYS A 138 -10.19 2.68 12.31
CA LYS A 138 -11.17 3.28 13.24
C LYS A 138 -10.68 4.63 13.71
N VAL A 139 -11.59 5.50 14.14
CA VAL A 139 -11.25 6.73 14.85
C VAL A 139 -10.56 6.40 16.19
N ASP A 140 -9.64 7.26 16.62
CA ASP A 140 -9.01 7.15 17.93
C ASP A 140 -9.75 8.05 18.94
N ALA A 141 -10.59 7.46 19.76
CA ALA A 141 -11.39 8.16 20.75
C ALA A 141 -10.59 8.95 21.81
N ASN A 142 -9.25 8.79 21.84
CA ASN A 142 -8.38 9.48 22.78
C ASN A 142 -7.50 10.55 22.12
N ASN A 143 -7.39 10.54 20.79
CA ASN A 143 -6.65 11.56 20.04
C ASN A 143 -7.54 12.75 19.72
N HIS A 144 -7.64 13.69 20.69
CA HIS A 144 -8.46 14.90 20.57
C HIS A 144 -7.68 16.03 19.92
N THR A 145 -8.20 16.57 18.80
CA THR A 145 -7.62 17.72 18.09
C THR A 145 -8.15 19.06 18.57
N GLY A 146 -9.23 19.04 19.36
CA GLY A 146 -9.82 20.25 19.95
C GLY A 146 -9.33 20.50 21.36
N THR A 147 -9.57 21.72 21.83
CA THR A 147 -9.32 22.14 23.21
C THR A 147 -10.47 21.74 24.12
N GLU A 148 -10.21 21.70 25.41
CA GLU A 148 -11.27 21.57 26.42
C GLU A 148 -11.88 22.95 26.69
N GLU A 149 -13.19 23.03 26.66
CA GLU A 149 -13.95 24.25 26.97
C GLU A 149 -15.01 24.02 27.99
N TYR A 150 -15.24 25.03 28.88
CA TYR A 150 -16.34 25.05 29.82
C TYR A 150 -17.64 25.50 29.12
N ILE A 151 -18.66 24.63 29.20
CA ILE A 151 -20.05 25.00 28.90
C ILE A 151 -20.67 25.49 30.20
N LYS A 152 -21.05 26.77 30.25
CA LYS A 152 -21.49 27.48 31.45
C LYS A 152 -22.93 27.89 31.30
N THR A 153 -23.72 27.69 32.36
CA THR A 153 -25.08 28.21 32.53
C THR A 153 -25.11 29.17 33.73
N SER A 154 -26.25 29.69 34.09
CA SER A 154 -26.39 30.51 35.33
C SER A 154 -26.12 29.75 36.61
N THR A 155 -26.30 28.43 36.62
CA THR A 155 -26.23 27.58 37.85
C THR A 155 -25.18 26.50 37.78
N THR A 156 -24.79 26.07 36.59
CA THR A 156 -23.93 24.90 36.42
C THR A 156 -22.82 25.14 35.36
N HIS A 157 -21.80 24.31 35.43
CA HIS A 157 -20.79 24.18 34.40
C HIS A 157 -20.47 22.72 34.13
N GLU A 158 -19.98 22.43 32.94
CA GLU A 158 -19.38 21.17 32.50
C GLU A 158 -18.22 21.48 31.60
N LYS A 159 -17.30 20.53 31.38
CA LYS A 159 -16.15 20.70 30.47
C LYS A 159 -16.15 19.61 29.42
N LYS A 160 -15.94 20.00 28.17
CA LYS A 160 -15.95 19.10 27.00
C LYS A 160 -14.88 19.44 26.04
N TYR A 161 -14.43 18.43 25.28
CA TYR A 161 -13.60 18.67 24.09
C TYR A 161 -14.42 19.30 22.97
N THR A 162 -13.89 20.35 22.35
CA THR A 162 -14.56 21.09 21.25
C THR A 162 -14.67 20.26 19.97
N CYS A 163 -13.75 19.33 19.72
CA CYS A 163 -13.73 18.48 18.52
C CYS A 163 -14.86 17.42 18.50
N CYS A 164 -15.20 16.81 19.64
CA CYS A 164 -16.12 15.66 19.67
C CYS A 164 -17.20 15.75 20.76
N GLY A 165 -17.15 16.78 21.63
CA GLY A 165 -18.09 16.93 22.72
C GLY A 165 -17.93 15.94 23.88
N LYS A 166 -16.84 15.14 23.89
CA LYS A 166 -16.57 14.22 25.01
C LYS A 166 -16.40 15.00 26.31
N VAL A 167 -17.18 14.63 27.30
CA VAL A 167 -17.19 15.27 28.62
C VAL A 167 -15.93 14.89 29.40
N THR A 168 -15.20 15.89 29.89
CA THR A 168 -14.02 15.74 30.75
C THR A 168 -14.30 16.13 32.18
N LEU A 169 -15.27 17.03 32.42
CA LEU A 169 -15.84 17.35 33.72
C LEU A 169 -17.35 17.23 33.60
N VAL A 170 -17.94 16.36 34.41
CA VAL A 170 -19.39 16.20 34.46
C VAL A 170 -20.08 17.48 34.95
N LYS A 171 -21.34 17.68 34.55
CA LYS A 171 -22.13 18.84 34.93
C LYS A 171 -22.28 18.93 36.45
N GLU A 172 -21.83 20.06 37.01
CA GLU A 172 -21.91 20.36 38.43
C GLU A 172 -22.31 21.81 38.69
N ASN A 173 -22.76 22.13 39.89
CA ASN A 173 -23.07 23.50 40.29
C ASN A 173 -21.81 24.34 40.46
N HIS A 174 -21.95 25.65 40.26
CA HIS A 174 -20.84 26.57 40.49
C HIS A 174 -20.41 26.60 41.94
N LYS A 175 -19.11 26.65 42.19
CA LYS A 175 -18.49 26.94 43.48
C LYS A 175 -18.18 28.43 43.55
N TRP A 176 -19.08 29.18 44.19
CA TRP A 176 -19.00 30.62 44.20
C TRP A 176 -18.03 31.15 45.27
N LYS A 177 -17.20 32.11 44.87
CA LYS A 177 -16.36 32.94 45.71
C LYS A 177 -16.41 34.35 45.16
N ASP A 178 -16.84 35.32 45.97
CA ASP A 178 -16.95 36.73 45.59
C ASP A 178 -17.71 36.94 44.26
N GLY A 179 -18.79 36.18 44.03
CA GLY A 179 -19.60 36.26 42.80
C GLY A 179 -19.00 35.62 41.56
N VAL A 180 -17.83 34.97 41.66
CA VAL A 180 -17.16 34.27 40.58
C VAL A 180 -17.03 32.79 40.91
N CYS A 181 -17.24 31.91 39.93
CA CYS A 181 -17.01 30.48 40.13
C CYS A 181 -15.49 30.20 40.10
N GLU A 182 -14.99 29.56 41.20
CA GLU A 182 -13.55 29.21 41.34
C GLU A 182 -13.04 28.21 40.32
N ILE A 183 -13.95 27.49 39.62
CA ILE A 183 -13.57 26.42 38.68
C ILE A 183 -13.56 26.90 37.21
N CYS A 184 -14.58 27.68 36.83
CA CYS A 184 -14.79 28.04 35.42
C CYS A 184 -14.78 29.55 35.15
N ASP A 185 -14.50 30.38 36.15
CA ASP A 185 -14.48 31.86 36.09
C ASP A 185 -15.80 32.47 35.60
N TYR A 186 -16.93 31.76 35.73
CA TYR A 186 -18.23 32.33 35.41
C TYR A 186 -18.63 33.37 36.45
N LYS A 187 -18.98 34.55 36.02
CA LYS A 187 -19.47 35.64 36.89
C LYS A 187 -20.95 35.45 37.10
N CYS A 188 -21.37 35.44 38.37
CA CYS A 188 -22.77 35.32 38.73
C CYS A 188 -23.57 36.49 38.15
N VAL A 189 -24.64 36.16 37.46
CA VAL A 189 -25.70 37.13 37.15
C VAL A 189 -26.66 37.11 38.33
N HIS A 190 -26.53 38.11 39.20
CA HIS A 190 -27.29 38.14 40.45
C HIS A 190 -28.79 38.20 40.20
N THR A 191 -29.54 37.31 40.85
CA THR A 191 -31.00 37.21 40.76
C THR A 191 -31.60 36.76 42.10
N GLY A 192 -32.87 37.06 42.29
CA GLY A 192 -33.60 36.66 43.50
C GLY A 192 -33.27 37.51 44.72
N GLY A 193 -33.85 37.15 45.82
CA GLY A 193 -33.76 37.88 47.07
C GLY A 193 -34.52 39.21 47.06
N GLU A 194 -34.80 39.73 48.22
CA GLU A 194 -35.44 41.05 48.44
C GLU A 194 -34.56 41.88 49.34
N ALA A 195 -34.39 43.15 49.02
CA ALA A 195 -33.74 44.12 49.90
C ALA A 195 -34.72 44.55 51.00
N ASN A 196 -34.19 44.86 52.21
CA ASN A 196 -34.90 45.41 53.29
C ASN A 196 -34.12 46.58 53.91
N CYS A 197 -34.62 47.14 55.04
CA CYS A 197 -33.98 48.30 55.67
C CYS A 197 -32.61 47.98 56.31
N THR A 198 -32.25 46.70 56.51
CA THR A 198 -30.99 46.26 57.11
C THR A 198 -30.01 45.64 56.12
N SER A 199 -30.48 45.06 55.03
CA SER A 199 -29.65 44.41 54.03
C SER A 199 -30.15 44.64 52.60
N GLY A 200 -29.27 44.71 51.62
CA GLY A 200 -29.59 44.63 50.20
C GLY A 200 -30.12 43.24 49.83
N ALA A 201 -30.57 43.09 48.59
CA ALA A 201 -30.99 41.79 48.08
C ALA A 201 -29.81 40.82 48.03
N ILE A 202 -29.99 39.63 48.52
CA ILE A 202 -29.00 38.54 48.53
C ILE A 202 -29.29 37.63 47.35
N CYS A 203 -28.29 37.46 46.46
CA CYS A 203 -28.43 36.59 45.28
C CYS A 203 -28.66 35.13 45.70
N GLU A 204 -29.71 34.51 45.16
CA GLU A 204 -30.05 33.09 45.43
C GLU A 204 -29.02 32.10 44.89
N ASN A 205 -28.27 32.50 43.87
CA ASN A 205 -27.26 31.62 43.25
C ASN A 205 -25.91 31.65 43.99
N CYS A 206 -25.39 32.86 44.31
CA CYS A 206 -24.04 32.98 44.88
C CYS A 206 -23.98 33.47 46.31
N GLY A 207 -25.12 33.84 46.89
CA GLY A 207 -25.22 34.30 48.27
C GLY A 207 -24.68 35.71 48.53
N MET A 208 -24.29 36.45 47.52
CA MET A 208 -23.79 37.82 47.65
C MET A 208 -24.91 38.83 47.74
N GLU A 209 -24.72 39.86 48.57
CA GLU A 209 -25.54 41.09 48.55
C GLU A 209 -25.17 41.91 47.30
N TYR A 210 -26.18 42.27 46.48
CA TYR A 210 -25.94 42.89 45.17
C TYR A 210 -26.76 44.16 44.89
N THR A 211 -27.64 44.55 45.80
CA THR A 211 -28.40 45.79 45.74
C THR A 211 -28.17 46.65 46.96
N ASP A 212 -28.54 47.90 46.91
CA ASP A 212 -28.58 48.73 48.06
C ASP A 212 -29.77 48.35 48.96
N LYS A 213 -29.69 48.78 50.24
CA LYS A 213 -30.74 48.61 51.21
C LYS A 213 -31.96 49.45 50.84
N GLU A 214 -33.17 48.96 51.14
CA GLU A 214 -34.42 49.70 50.99
C GLU A 214 -34.96 50.20 52.33
N PRO A 215 -34.66 51.44 52.73
CA PRO A 215 -35.03 51.98 54.02
C PRO A 215 -36.52 51.98 54.33
N SER A 216 -37.39 51.92 53.33
CA SER A 216 -38.85 51.90 53.44
C SER A 216 -39.41 50.48 53.66
N LYS A 217 -38.64 49.40 53.46
CA LYS A 217 -39.09 48.02 53.66
C LYS A 217 -38.67 47.50 55.05
N HIS A 218 -39.54 47.75 56.03
CA HIS A 218 -39.42 47.19 57.40
C HIS A 218 -40.06 45.80 57.43
N THR A 219 -39.34 44.79 57.92
CA THR A 219 -39.86 43.47 58.21
C THR A 219 -40.25 43.32 59.64
#